data_69878431974b4037e8b695383e11879b
#
_entry.id   69878431974b4037e8b695383e11879b
#
_cell.length_a   1.000
_cell.length_b   1.000
_cell.length_c   1.000
_cell.angle_alpha   90.00
_cell.angle_beta   90.00
_cell.angle_gamma   90.00
#
_symmetry.space_group_name_H-M   'P 1'
#
loop_
_entity.id
_entity.type
_entity.pdbx_description
1 polymer ?
#
loop_
_entity_poly.entity_id
_entity_poly.type
_entity_poly.pdbx_seq_one_letter_code
_entity_poly.pdbx_strand_id
1 'polypeptide(L)'
;MAIPPQKLAQSLEILRNLQSAEGAGAIRARDLSRTHRERLLRNGFLQEVIKGWYIRSRPDEVKGESTAWYASFWRFCGAYLEARFGVRWCLSPEQSLSLHAGNWTVPGQLAARSPRAGNKVTKLPHGTSLLELRIALPTTADRKEEAGLRLFSVESALIACSPNYFSNNATDVRAVLPMIRDASGLLARLL
;
A
#
# COMPACT_ATOMS: atom_id res chain seq x y z
N MET A 1 -11.56 17.59 30.29
CA MET A 1 -10.27 17.88 30.93
C MET A 1 -9.23 18.12 29.84
N ALA A 2 -8.68 19.32 29.73
CA ALA A 2 -7.59 19.59 28.77
C ALA A 2 -6.35 18.78 29.16
N ILE A 3 -5.78 18.09 28.19
CA ILE A 3 -4.54 17.33 28.38
C ILE A 3 -3.40 18.35 28.45
N PRO A 4 -2.52 18.30 29.47
CA PRO A 4 -1.42 19.25 29.55
C PRO A 4 -0.65 19.33 28.23
N PRO A 5 -0.38 20.52 27.68
CA PRO A 5 0.29 20.72 26.40
C PRO A 5 1.62 19.94 26.28
N GLN A 6 2.37 19.86 27.37
CA GLN A 6 3.64 19.13 27.42
C GLN A 6 3.50 17.61 27.15
N LYS A 7 2.45 16.97 27.67
CA LYS A 7 2.20 15.54 27.44
C LYS A 7 1.79 15.25 26.00
N LEU A 8 1.08 16.18 25.37
CA LEU A 8 0.73 16.07 23.95
C LEU A 8 1.97 16.27 23.07
N ALA A 9 2.81 17.27 23.37
CA ALA A 9 4.06 17.53 22.69
C ALA A 9 4.98 16.29 22.70
N GLN A 10 5.13 15.64 23.85
CA GLN A 10 5.89 14.39 23.95
C GLN A 10 5.30 13.26 23.06
N SER A 11 3.97 13.13 23.00
CA SER A 11 3.34 12.13 22.14
C SER A 11 3.55 12.42 20.66
N LEU A 12 3.54 13.69 20.27
CA LEU A 12 3.80 14.14 18.89
C LEU A 12 5.26 13.93 18.49
N GLU A 13 6.20 14.13 19.41
CA GLU A 13 7.62 13.84 19.15
C GLU A 13 7.84 12.36 18.89
N ILE A 14 7.26 11.47 19.69
CA ILE A 14 7.31 10.02 19.44
C ILE A 14 6.70 9.67 18.08
N LEU A 15 5.54 10.26 17.74
CA LEU A 15 4.90 10.07 16.44
C LEU A 15 5.80 10.53 15.29
N ARG A 16 6.48 11.68 15.45
CA ARG A 16 7.43 12.20 14.46
C ARG A 16 8.62 11.26 14.27
N ASN A 17 9.19 10.75 15.35
CA ASN A 17 10.33 9.82 15.30
C ASN A 17 9.97 8.51 14.59
N LEU A 18 8.77 7.99 14.82
CA LEU A 18 8.26 6.81 14.10
C LEU A 18 8.13 7.05 12.59
N GLN A 19 7.90 8.29 12.17
CA GLN A 19 7.75 8.66 10.75
C GLN A 19 9.10 8.89 10.04
N SER A 20 10.12 9.27 10.78
CA SER A 20 11.47 9.46 10.25
C SER A 20 12.15 8.13 9.93
N ALA A 21 11.66 7.02 10.46
CA ALA A 21 12.08 5.69 10.08
C ALA A 21 11.54 5.37 8.67
N GLU A 22 12.41 4.99 7.75
CA GLU A 22 12.07 4.61 6.38
C GLU A 22 10.93 3.58 6.37
N GLY A 23 9.85 3.89 5.66
CA GLY A 23 8.70 2.99 5.48
C GLY A 23 7.53 3.17 6.45
N ALA A 24 7.52 4.17 7.34
CA ALA A 24 6.45 4.38 8.32
C ALA A 24 5.15 4.95 7.72
N GLY A 25 4.59 4.24 6.72
CA GLY A 25 3.28 4.56 6.15
C GLY A 25 2.11 4.13 7.03
N ALA A 26 2.35 3.17 7.93
CA ALA A 26 1.36 2.66 8.87
C ALA A 26 1.98 2.48 10.26
N ILE A 27 1.24 2.83 11.27
CA ILE A 27 1.64 2.74 12.68
C ILE A 27 0.87 1.58 13.30
N ARG A 28 1.59 0.65 13.92
CA ARG A 28 0.95 -0.49 14.61
C ARG A 28 0.72 -0.15 16.09
N ALA A 29 -0.27 -0.78 16.68
CA ALA A 29 -0.56 -0.63 18.09
C ALA A 29 0.66 -0.89 19.01
N ARG A 30 1.56 -1.77 18.58
CA ARG A 30 2.79 -2.11 19.33
C ARG A 30 3.90 -1.07 19.21
N ASP A 31 3.84 -0.19 18.20
CA ASP A 31 4.85 0.85 17.94
C ASP A 31 4.64 2.07 18.88
N LEU A 32 3.48 2.15 19.52
CA LEU A 32 3.11 3.20 20.47
C LEU A 32 2.61 2.60 21.80
N SER A 33 3.01 3.19 22.92
CA SER A 33 2.36 2.84 24.19
C SER A 33 0.87 3.20 24.15
N ARG A 34 0.06 2.49 24.91
CA ARG A 34 -1.39 2.73 25.00
C ARG A 34 -1.70 4.20 25.33
N THR A 35 -0.97 4.79 26.26
CA THR A 35 -1.17 6.18 26.68
C THR A 35 -0.91 7.18 25.56
N HIS A 36 0.18 7.02 24.78
CA HIS A 36 0.48 7.90 23.67
C HIS A 36 -0.53 7.72 22.54
N ARG A 37 -0.89 6.49 22.21
CA ARG A 37 -1.88 6.17 21.19
C ARG A 37 -3.26 6.77 21.49
N GLU A 38 -3.79 6.55 22.69
CA GLU A 38 -5.09 7.10 23.09
C GLU A 38 -5.08 8.63 23.08
N ARG A 39 -3.96 9.26 23.47
CA ARG A 39 -3.82 10.70 23.45
C ARG A 39 -3.81 11.25 22.01
N LEU A 40 -3.07 10.62 21.12
CA LEU A 40 -2.99 11.02 19.72
C LEU A 40 -4.32 10.83 18.98
N LEU A 41 -5.01 9.71 19.23
CA LEU A 41 -6.36 9.44 18.71
C LEU A 41 -7.37 10.50 19.18
N ARG A 42 -7.39 10.80 20.49
CA ARG A 42 -8.32 11.78 21.07
C ARG A 42 -8.10 13.19 20.53
N ASN A 43 -6.88 13.53 20.18
CA ASN A 43 -6.53 14.85 19.64
C ASN A 43 -6.47 14.88 18.11
N GLY A 44 -6.93 13.83 17.40
CA GLY A 44 -7.04 13.84 15.95
C GLY A 44 -5.72 13.72 15.18
N PHE A 45 -4.61 13.35 15.83
CA PHE A 45 -3.31 13.15 15.17
C PHE A 45 -3.10 11.72 14.65
N LEU A 46 -3.96 10.79 15.03
CA LEU A 46 -4.02 9.44 14.52
C LEU A 46 -5.46 9.07 14.16
N GLN A 47 -5.58 8.27 13.11
CA GLN A 47 -6.83 7.63 12.69
C GLN A 47 -6.62 6.13 12.63
N GLU A 48 -7.53 5.35 13.19
CA GLU A 48 -7.52 3.90 13.04
C GLU A 48 -8.07 3.52 11.66
N VAL A 49 -7.29 2.74 10.92
CA VAL A 49 -7.66 2.21 9.60
C VAL A 49 -8.36 0.86 9.76
N ILE A 50 -7.70 -0.05 10.45
CA ILE A 50 -8.23 -1.35 10.87
C ILE A 50 -7.71 -1.63 12.26
N LYS A 51 -8.30 -2.58 12.97
CA LYS A 51 -7.93 -2.88 14.36
C LYS A 51 -6.42 -3.02 14.55
N GLY A 52 -5.86 -2.14 15.36
CA GLY A 52 -4.45 -2.12 15.71
C GLY A 52 -3.52 -1.51 14.66
N TRP A 53 -4.06 -0.87 13.62
CA TRP A 53 -3.31 -0.19 12.58
C TRP A 53 -3.83 1.22 12.35
N TYR A 54 -2.94 2.17 12.33
CA TYR A 54 -3.23 3.59 12.33
C TYR A 54 -2.46 4.29 11.22
N ILE A 55 -3.03 5.39 10.75
CA ILE A 55 -2.34 6.40 9.93
C ILE A 55 -2.31 7.73 10.67
N ARG A 56 -1.42 8.60 10.25
CA ARG A 56 -1.44 10.00 10.70
C ARG A 56 -2.65 10.70 10.11
N SER A 57 -3.27 11.54 10.92
CA SER A 57 -4.31 12.50 10.51
C SER A 57 -3.98 13.89 11.06
N ARG A 58 -4.76 14.87 10.68
CA ARG A 58 -4.65 16.24 11.18
C ARG A 58 -5.84 16.55 12.09
N PRO A 59 -5.63 17.28 13.19
CA PRO A 59 -6.71 17.63 14.12
C PRO A 59 -7.82 18.47 13.51
N ASP A 60 -7.50 19.21 12.44
CA ASP A 60 -8.38 20.08 11.68
C ASP A 60 -9.13 19.34 10.55
N GLU A 61 -8.85 18.08 10.32
CA GLU A 61 -9.60 17.26 9.36
C GLU A 61 -11.05 17.07 9.83
N VAL A 62 -11.98 17.40 8.96
CA VAL A 62 -13.40 17.19 9.21
C VAL A 62 -13.68 15.69 9.28
N LYS A 63 -14.46 15.27 10.25
CA LYS A 63 -14.80 13.86 10.43
C LYS A 63 -15.50 13.32 9.18
N GLY A 64 -14.88 12.36 8.51
CA GLY A 64 -15.36 11.80 7.23
C GLY A 64 -14.55 12.25 6.01
N GLU A 65 -13.63 13.19 6.14
CA GLU A 65 -12.70 13.52 5.05
C GLU A 65 -11.80 12.33 4.70
N SER A 66 -11.56 12.18 3.42
CA SER A 66 -10.81 11.05 2.87
C SER A 66 -9.35 11.38 2.54
N THR A 67 -8.95 12.64 2.70
CA THR A 67 -7.64 13.15 2.27
C THR A 67 -6.48 12.42 2.94
N ALA A 68 -6.52 12.27 4.26
CA ALA A 68 -5.46 11.55 4.99
C ALA A 68 -5.35 10.10 4.56
N TRP A 69 -6.50 9.45 4.30
CA TRP A 69 -6.53 8.09 3.84
C TRP A 69 -5.92 7.93 2.46
N TYR A 70 -6.37 8.68 1.47
CA TYR A 70 -5.85 8.57 0.10
C TYR A 70 -4.37 8.96 0.00
N ALA A 71 -3.92 9.95 0.75
CA ALA A 71 -2.50 10.30 0.84
C ALA A 71 -1.62 9.22 1.48
N SER A 72 -2.21 8.37 2.34
CA SER A 72 -1.51 7.32 3.08
C SER A 72 -1.69 5.94 2.48
N PHE A 73 -2.62 5.74 1.55
CA PHE A 73 -3.09 4.44 1.08
C PHE A 73 -1.97 3.49 0.65
N TRP A 74 -1.13 3.92 -0.27
CA TRP A 74 -0.07 3.07 -0.82
C TRP A 74 0.96 2.67 0.24
N ARG A 75 1.39 3.64 1.05
CA ARG A 75 2.32 3.39 2.16
C ARG A 75 1.70 2.48 3.21
N PHE A 76 0.42 2.68 3.54
CA PHE A 76 -0.30 1.82 4.46
C PHE A 76 -0.36 0.38 3.95
N CYS A 77 -0.79 0.17 2.70
CA CYS A 77 -0.90 -1.15 2.11
C CYS A 77 0.45 -1.87 2.04
N GLY A 78 1.53 -1.18 1.63
CA GLY A 78 2.88 -1.73 1.63
C GLY A 78 3.34 -2.18 3.02
N ALA A 79 3.24 -1.31 4.02
CA ALA A 79 3.63 -1.62 5.39
C ALA A 79 2.77 -2.74 6.02
N TYR A 80 1.48 -2.78 5.71
CA TYR A 80 0.57 -3.83 6.18
C TYR A 80 0.93 -5.19 5.57
N LEU A 81 1.15 -5.25 4.25
CA LEU A 81 1.52 -6.48 3.54
C LEU A 81 2.90 -6.98 3.98
N GLU A 82 3.86 -6.07 4.16
CA GLU A 82 5.20 -6.40 4.69
C GLU A 82 5.12 -7.02 6.09
N ALA A 83 4.32 -6.45 6.98
CA ALA A 83 4.16 -6.98 8.33
C ALA A 83 3.47 -8.36 8.38
N ARG A 84 2.63 -8.67 7.38
CA ARG A 84 1.93 -9.96 7.29
C ARG A 84 2.74 -11.04 6.61
N PHE A 85 3.45 -10.69 5.55
CA PHE A 85 4.06 -11.67 4.64
C PHE A 85 5.57 -11.55 4.54
N GLY A 86 6.18 -10.52 5.18
CA GLY A 86 7.58 -10.16 5.00
C GLY A 86 7.82 -9.83 3.52
N VAL A 87 8.91 -10.33 2.97
CA VAL A 87 9.25 -10.14 1.54
C VAL A 87 8.42 -11.01 0.58
N ARG A 88 7.48 -11.80 1.08
CA ARG A 88 6.76 -12.82 0.30
C ARG A 88 5.39 -12.35 -0.16
N TRP A 89 5.34 -11.18 -0.78
CA TRP A 89 4.15 -10.65 -1.42
C TRP A 89 4.50 -9.82 -2.65
N CYS A 90 3.51 -9.58 -3.50
CA CYS A 90 3.59 -8.72 -4.67
C CYS A 90 2.18 -8.22 -5.00
N LEU A 91 2.03 -7.01 -5.52
CA LEU A 91 0.76 -6.56 -6.07
C LEU A 91 0.37 -7.42 -7.28
N SER A 92 -0.90 -7.35 -7.72
CA SER A 92 -1.34 -8.03 -8.93
C SER A 92 -0.61 -7.49 -10.18
N PRO A 93 -0.54 -8.26 -11.28
CA PRO A 93 0.05 -7.77 -12.53
C PRO A 93 -0.63 -6.50 -13.03
N GLU A 94 -1.96 -6.45 -12.98
CA GLU A 94 -2.76 -5.33 -13.44
C GLU A 94 -2.42 -4.05 -12.64
N GLN A 95 -2.37 -4.17 -11.32
CA GLN A 95 -2.01 -3.05 -10.47
C GLN A 95 -0.54 -2.62 -10.67
N SER A 96 0.34 -3.58 -10.90
CA SER A 96 1.74 -3.29 -11.19
C SER A 96 1.89 -2.50 -12.49
N LEU A 97 1.16 -2.86 -13.55
CA LEU A 97 1.15 -2.11 -14.81
C LEU A 97 0.63 -0.69 -14.65
N SER A 98 -0.49 -0.50 -13.93
CA SER A 98 -1.03 0.84 -13.66
C SER A 98 0.00 1.71 -12.95
N LEU A 99 0.69 1.19 -11.94
CA LEU A 99 1.72 1.94 -11.23
C LEU A 99 2.93 2.25 -12.11
N HIS A 100 3.40 1.30 -12.92
CA HIS A 100 4.46 1.55 -13.90
C HIS A 100 4.06 2.60 -14.94
N ALA A 101 2.79 2.66 -15.32
CA ALA A 101 2.25 3.70 -16.20
C ALA A 101 2.17 5.09 -15.55
N GLY A 102 2.53 5.21 -14.27
CA GLY A 102 2.39 6.44 -13.48
C GLY A 102 0.97 6.68 -12.95
N ASN A 103 0.09 5.71 -13.09
CA ASN A 103 -1.28 5.80 -12.57
C ASN A 103 -1.32 5.34 -11.11
N TRP A 104 -1.22 6.29 -10.19
CA TRP A 104 -1.27 6.09 -8.74
C TRP A 104 -2.67 6.31 -8.16
N THR A 105 -3.69 6.31 -8.98
CA THR A 105 -5.09 6.39 -8.53
C THR A 105 -5.37 5.23 -7.57
N VAL A 106 -5.95 5.55 -6.42
CA VAL A 106 -6.29 4.52 -5.42
C VAL A 106 -7.46 3.68 -5.93
N PRO A 107 -7.27 2.35 -6.09
CA PRO A 107 -8.33 1.49 -6.56
C PRO A 107 -9.37 1.20 -5.48
N GLY A 108 -10.61 0.92 -5.86
CA GLY A 108 -11.64 0.45 -4.92
C GLY A 108 -11.27 -0.88 -4.26
N GLN A 109 -10.53 -1.74 -4.98
CA GLN A 109 -9.95 -2.95 -4.43
C GLN A 109 -8.52 -3.14 -4.91
N LEU A 110 -7.57 -3.15 -3.96
CA LEU A 110 -6.17 -3.48 -4.22
C LEU A 110 -5.99 -4.99 -4.10
N ALA A 111 -5.47 -5.64 -5.13
CA ALA A 111 -5.15 -7.07 -5.11
C ALA A 111 -3.65 -7.30 -4.87
N ALA A 112 -3.33 -8.13 -3.89
CA ALA A 112 -1.97 -8.56 -3.58
C ALA A 112 -1.89 -10.09 -3.56
N ARG A 113 -0.78 -10.62 -4.08
CA ARG A 113 -0.48 -12.05 -4.12
C ARG A 113 0.53 -12.42 -3.03
N SER A 114 0.29 -13.55 -2.37
CA SER A 114 1.28 -14.18 -1.49
C SER A 114 0.97 -15.67 -1.38
N PRO A 115 1.99 -16.56 -1.38
CA PRO A 115 1.78 -18.01 -1.11
C PRO A 115 1.20 -18.28 0.28
N ARG A 116 1.31 -17.28 1.19
CA ARG A 116 0.82 -17.35 2.58
C ARG A 116 -0.54 -16.67 2.78
N ALA A 117 -1.13 -16.12 1.73
CA ALA A 117 -2.42 -15.44 1.82
C ALA A 117 -3.58 -16.40 2.13
N GLY A 118 -4.65 -15.87 2.69
CA GLY A 118 -5.85 -16.65 3.07
C GLY A 118 -7.03 -16.47 2.11
N ASN A 119 -6.83 -15.89 0.91
CA ASN A 119 -7.92 -15.50 0.00
C ASN A 119 -8.97 -14.63 0.71
N LYS A 120 -8.49 -13.59 1.38
CA LYS A 120 -9.29 -12.74 2.26
C LYS A 120 -9.42 -11.32 1.71
N VAL A 121 -10.62 -10.77 1.81
CA VAL A 121 -10.85 -9.33 1.62
C VAL A 121 -10.82 -8.62 2.97
N THR A 122 -9.98 -7.62 3.11
CA THR A 122 -9.94 -6.72 4.25
C THR A 122 -10.54 -5.38 3.83
N LYS A 123 -11.65 -5.00 4.47
CA LYS A 123 -12.27 -3.69 4.24
C LYS A 123 -11.37 -2.60 4.80
N LEU A 124 -11.20 -1.53 4.04
CA LEU A 124 -10.43 -0.34 4.36
C LEU A 124 -11.35 0.88 4.32
N PRO A 125 -10.92 2.06 4.81
CA PRO A 125 -11.74 3.26 4.80
C PRO A 125 -12.21 3.69 3.41
N HIS A 126 -13.25 4.51 3.38
CA HIS A 126 -13.76 5.20 2.18
C HIS A 126 -14.06 4.26 1.00
N GLY A 127 -14.66 3.10 1.28
CA GLY A 127 -15.06 2.14 0.24
C GLY A 127 -13.93 1.36 -0.41
N THR A 128 -12.68 1.52 0.07
CA THR A 128 -11.55 0.75 -0.42
C THR A 128 -11.43 -0.62 0.25
N SER A 129 -10.69 -1.54 -0.33
CA SER A 129 -10.43 -2.87 0.21
C SER A 129 -9.10 -3.44 -0.26
N LEU A 130 -8.55 -4.39 0.50
CA LEU A 130 -7.37 -5.16 0.14
C LEU A 130 -7.78 -6.63 -0.02
N LEU A 131 -7.58 -7.19 -1.21
CA LEU A 131 -7.77 -8.60 -1.53
C LEU A 131 -6.42 -9.32 -1.48
N GLU A 132 -6.27 -10.25 -0.55
CA GLU A 132 -5.10 -11.09 -0.41
C GLU A 132 -5.35 -12.42 -1.12
N LEU A 133 -4.61 -12.70 -2.20
CA LEU A 133 -4.74 -13.91 -3.01
C LEU A 133 -3.63 -14.91 -2.72
N ARG A 134 -4.00 -16.16 -2.47
CA ARG A 134 -3.04 -17.26 -2.33
C ARG A 134 -2.59 -17.74 -3.70
N ILE A 135 -1.63 -17.03 -4.27
CA ILE A 135 -1.06 -17.30 -5.58
C ILE A 135 0.47 -17.26 -5.45
N ALA A 136 1.15 -18.09 -6.25
CA ALA A 136 2.60 -18.05 -6.35
C ALA A 136 3.09 -16.66 -6.80
N LEU A 137 4.27 -16.30 -6.32
CA LEU A 137 4.92 -15.06 -6.72
C LEU A 137 5.70 -15.27 -8.02
N PRO A 138 5.88 -14.21 -8.81
CA PRO A 138 6.84 -14.25 -9.91
C PRO A 138 8.27 -14.47 -9.36
N THR A 139 9.18 -14.82 -10.23
CA THR A 139 10.60 -15.00 -9.86
C THR A 139 11.17 -13.69 -9.31
N THR A 140 12.30 -13.74 -8.62
CA THR A 140 12.93 -12.52 -8.09
C THR A 140 13.34 -11.56 -9.21
N ALA A 141 13.75 -12.08 -10.37
CA ALA A 141 14.09 -11.28 -11.55
C ALA A 141 12.87 -10.56 -12.15
N ASP A 142 11.68 -11.10 -11.93
CA ASP A 142 10.40 -10.57 -12.45
C ASP A 142 9.69 -9.65 -11.45
N ARG A 143 10.37 -9.26 -10.40
CA ARG A 143 9.84 -8.36 -9.38
C ARG A 143 10.65 -7.07 -9.29
N LYS A 144 9.96 -5.98 -9.00
CA LYS A 144 10.56 -4.69 -8.64
C LYS A 144 10.05 -4.22 -7.29
N GLU A 145 10.85 -3.42 -6.63
CA GLU A 145 10.44 -2.69 -5.44
C GLU A 145 10.44 -1.20 -5.76
N GLU A 146 9.31 -0.54 -5.52
CA GLU A 146 9.12 0.87 -5.81
C GLU A 146 8.21 1.49 -4.75
N ALA A 147 8.64 2.60 -4.15
CA ALA A 147 7.90 3.33 -3.11
C ALA A 147 7.41 2.44 -1.95
N GLY A 148 8.17 1.39 -1.57
CA GLY A 148 7.78 0.44 -0.53
C GLY A 148 6.73 -0.58 -0.96
N LEU A 149 6.45 -0.67 -2.26
CA LEU A 149 5.57 -1.66 -2.87
C LEU A 149 6.38 -2.68 -3.65
N ARG A 150 5.91 -3.92 -3.68
CA ARG A 150 6.49 -5.00 -4.48
C ARG A 150 5.61 -5.22 -5.70
N LEU A 151 6.18 -4.99 -6.86
CA LEU A 151 5.51 -5.01 -8.17
C LEU A 151 6.05 -6.14 -9.03
N PHE A 152 5.27 -6.59 -9.99
CA PHE A 152 5.80 -7.32 -11.14
C PHE A 152 6.70 -6.38 -11.95
N SER A 153 7.74 -6.91 -12.65
CA SER A 153 8.40 -6.15 -13.72
C SER A 153 7.39 -5.83 -14.82
N VAL A 154 7.67 -4.84 -15.66
CA VAL A 154 6.77 -4.46 -16.76
C VAL A 154 6.50 -5.65 -17.67
N GLU A 155 7.55 -6.37 -18.06
CA GLU A 155 7.46 -7.51 -18.96
C GLU A 155 6.63 -8.66 -18.34
N SER A 156 6.92 -8.98 -17.09
CA SER A 156 6.21 -10.05 -16.37
C SER A 156 4.75 -9.67 -16.10
N ALA A 157 4.47 -8.40 -15.81
CA ALA A 157 3.11 -7.90 -15.63
C ALA A 157 2.30 -7.98 -16.92
N LEU A 158 2.87 -7.56 -18.07
CA LEU A 158 2.21 -7.64 -19.37
C LEU A 158 1.80 -9.06 -19.73
N ILE A 159 2.69 -10.04 -19.49
CA ILE A 159 2.40 -11.45 -19.77
C ILE A 159 1.33 -12.01 -18.82
N ALA A 160 1.36 -11.59 -17.56
CA ALA A 160 0.49 -12.14 -16.52
C ALA A 160 -0.88 -11.46 -16.42
N CYS A 161 -1.09 -10.31 -17.09
CA CYS A 161 -2.38 -9.63 -17.14
C CYS A 161 -3.41 -10.40 -17.97
N SER A 162 -4.68 -10.29 -17.56
CA SER A 162 -5.78 -10.84 -18.35
C SER A 162 -6.00 -10.06 -19.66
N PRO A 163 -6.48 -10.72 -20.75
CA PRO A 163 -6.82 -10.01 -21.99
C PRO A 163 -7.78 -8.84 -21.79
N ASN A 164 -8.74 -8.96 -20.88
CA ASN A 164 -9.70 -7.89 -20.57
C ASN A 164 -9.03 -6.63 -20.00
N TYR A 165 -7.90 -6.78 -19.30
CA TYR A 165 -7.17 -5.63 -18.79
C TYR A 165 -6.68 -4.73 -19.94
N PHE A 166 -6.16 -5.31 -21.01
CA PHE A 166 -5.65 -4.56 -22.17
C PHE A 166 -6.75 -3.73 -22.86
N SER A 167 -7.95 -4.29 -22.95
CA SER A 167 -9.09 -3.58 -23.55
C SER A 167 -9.59 -2.44 -22.67
N ASN A 168 -9.63 -2.66 -21.35
CA ASN A 168 -10.21 -1.70 -20.42
C ASN A 168 -9.21 -0.62 -19.95
N ASN A 169 -7.91 -0.87 -20.06
CA ASN A 169 -6.83 0.02 -19.57
C ASN A 169 -5.82 0.35 -20.68
N ALA A 170 -6.31 0.61 -21.88
CA ALA A 170 -5.46 0.87 -23.06
C ALA A 170 -4.48 2.04 -22.86
N THR A 171 -4.83 3.03 -22.04
CA THR A 171 -3.95 4.17 -21.72
C THR A 171 -2.74 3.71 -20.92
N ASP A 172 -2.94 2.94 -19.85
CA ASP A 172 -1.85 2.42 -19.01
C ASP A 172 -0.94 1.51 -19.85
N VAL A 173 -1.55 0.64 -20.67
CA VAL A 173 -0.80 -0.27 -21.57
C VAL A 173 0.07 0.52 -22.55
N ARG A 174 -0.47 1.55 -23.20
CA ARG A 174 0.30 2.41 -24.14
C ARG A 174 1.44 3.15 -23.44
N ALA A 175 1.27 3.52 -22.17
CA ALA A 175 2.30 4.20 -21.41
C ALA A 175 3.47 3.28 -21.05
N VAL A 176 3.23 1.99 -20.80
CA VAL A 176 4.28 1.05 -20.39
C VAL A 176 4.99 0.37 -21.57
N LEU A 177 4.35 0.23 -22.73
CA LEU A 177 4.96 -0.43 -23.91
C LEU A 177 6.31 0.17 -24.32
N PRO A 178 6.49 1.51 -24.37
CA PRO A 178 7.79 2.12 -24.71
C PRO A 178 8.90 1.86 -23.68
N MET A 179 8.57 1.38 -22.49
CA MET A 179 9.55 1.02 -21.45
C MET A 179 10.27 -0.29 -21.77
N ILE A 180 9.70 -1.09 -22.67
CA ILE A 180 10.30 -2.36 -23.11
C ILE A 180 11.31 -2.05 -24.20
N ARG A 181 12.58 -2.09 -23.83
CA ARG A 181 13.68 -1.81 -24.76
C ARG A 181 14.08 -3.02 -25.60
N ASP A 182 13.81 -4.22 -25.10
CA ASP A 182 14.17 -5.47 -25.77
C ASP A 182 13.04 -6.49 -25.63
N ALA A 183 12.52 -6.91 -26.77
CA ALA A 183 11.47 -7.93 -26.85
C ALA A 183 11.96 -9.33 -26.45
N SER A 184 13.26 -9.57 -26.45
CA SER A 184 13.85 -10.86 -26.03
C SER A 184 13.46 -11.22 -24.59
N GLY A 185 13.36 -10.21 -23.72
CA GLY A 185 12.91 -10.37 -22.35
C GLY A 185 11.46 -10.85 -22.23
N LEU A 186 10.58 -10.42 -23.14
CA LEU A 186 9.20 -10.92 -23.23
C LEU A 186 9.16 -12.35 -23.76
N LEU A 187 9.90 -12.63 -24.84
CA LEU A 187 9.95 -13.94 -25.46
C LEU A 187 10.49 -15.01 -24.48
N ALA A 188 11.54 -14.70 -23.73
CA ALA A 188 12.13 -15.60 -22.76
C ALA A 188 11.17 -15.98 -21.60
N ARG A 189 10.10 -15.21 -21.38
CA ARG A 189 9.08 -15.47 -20.36
C ARG A 189 7.83 -16.16 -20.92
N LEU A 190 7.69 -16.20 -22.25
CA LEU A 190 6.59 -16.88 -22.92
C LEU A 190 6.93 -18.32 -23.29
N LEU A 191 8.22 -18.66 -23.34
CA LEU A 191 8.76 -20.00 -23.62
C LEU A 191 9.01 -20.77 -22.32
#